data_fcca87005047ddcd4f4e84d27f02308f
#
_entry.id   fcca87005047ddcd4f4e84d27f02308f
#
_cell.length_a   1.000
_cell.length_b   1.000
_cell.length_c   1.000
_cell.angle_alpha   90.00
_cell.angle_beta   90.00
_cell.angle_gamma   90.00
#
_symmetry.space_group_name_H-M   'P 1'
#
loop_
_entity.id
_entity.type
_entity.pdbx_description
1 polymer ?
#
loop_
_entity_poly.entity_id
_entity_poly.type
_entity_poly.pdbx_seq_one_letter_code
_entity_poly.pdbx_strand_id
1 'polypeptide(L)'
;MSKPLLHFLETFSGHWAVNLETKVPRVELYEKRIASSKPSLGFFVLLISSAVIATLGLISNSTAVVIGAMIVAPLMDPILSLAFGLAVSDGKLIRRSAVTVTFGVVAVVGTAALLSLILGISNVQSEIIGRTSPNLIDLGIAVAAAVAGSFSMTRERLSSSIAGVAIAVALVPPLCVSGIGLTLGSDVTAVFGRGTIAGLSNQIAEGSFLLFLANLTGIAVASLVVFLVQRYGSVGRCWRNLLVWLGLLGLICIPLGSSLHDFSVRQYLEAEFGKIKAGQIKR
;
A
#
# COMPACT_ATOMS: atom_id res chain seq x y z
N MET A 1 -10.32 6.96 26.46
CA MET A 1 -11.72 7.40 26.28
C MET A 1 -12.15 8.15 27.54
N SER A 2 -12.86 9.25 27.40
CA SER A 2 -13.38 10.01 28.55
C SER A 2 -14.54 9.23 29.21
N LYS A 3 -14.61 9.27 30.54
CA LYS A 3 -15.68 8.61 31.31
C LYS A 3 -17.12 8.90 30.80
N PRO A 4 -17.47 10.12 30.32
CA PRO A 4 -18.81 10.41 29.80
C PRO A 4 -19.14 9.66 28.48
N LEU A 5 -18.16 9.38 27.64
CA LEU A 5 -18.40 8.64 26.40
C LEU A 5 -18.68 7.16 26.64
N LEU A 6 -18.03 6.56 27.65
CA LEU A 6 -18.30 5.20 28.10
C LEU A 6 -19.71 5.09 28.68
N HIS A 7 -20.12 6.04 29.50
CA HIS A 7 -21.47 6.06 30.10
C HIS A 7 -22.58 6.26 29.06
N PHE A 8 -22.32 7.08 28.03
CA PHE A 8 -23.26 7.24 26.90
C PHE A 8 -23.42 5.94 26.11
N LEU A 9 -22.30 5.24 25.83
CA LEU A 9 -22.30 3.96 25.13
C LEU A 9 -22.97 2.84 25.95
N GLU A 10 -22.77 2.80 27.24
CA GLU A 10 -23.44 1.84 28.16
C GLU A 10 -24.96 2.08 28.22
N THR A 11 -25.38 3.35 28.20
CA THR A 11 -26.82 3.70 28.22
C THR A 11 -27.52 3.36 26.92
N PHE A 12 -26.81 3.45 25.78
CA PHE A 12 -27.39 3.19 24.47
C PHE A 12 -27.33 1.70 24.06
N SER A 13 -26.34 0.95 24.54
CA SER A 13 -26.12 -0.46 24.20
C SER A 13 -26.84 -1.46 25.15
N GLY A 14 -27.57 -0.98 26.15
CA GLY A 14 -28.18 -1.84 27.15
C GLY A 14 -27.12 -2.58 27.98
N HIS A 15 -27.33 -3.85 28.30
CA HIS A 15 -26.37 -4.68 29.06
C HIS A 15 -25.20 -5.25 28.24
N TRP A 16 -24.93 -4.71 27.04
CA TRP A 16 -23.76 -5.09 26.26
C TRP A 16 -22.55 -4.39 26.83
N ALA A 17 -21.79 -5.08 27.66
CA ALA A 17 -20.47 -4.59 28.07
C ALA A 17 -19.61 -4.35 26.81
N VAL A 18 -19.21 -3.10 26.58
CA VAL A 18 -18.20 -2.78 25.55
C VAL A 18 -16.90 -3.42 26.05
N ASN A 19 -16.61 -4.63 25.60
CA ASN A 19 -15.37 -5.31 25.90
C ASN A 19 -14.23 -4.54 25.23
N LEU A 20 -13.66 -3.58 25.96
CA LEU A 20 -12.42 -2.93 25.58
C LEU A 20 -11.32 -3.98 25.70
N GLU A 21 -10.88 -4.47 24.55
CA GLU A 21 -9.77 -5.43 24.49
C GLU A 21 -8.53 -4.88 25.19
N THR A 22 -7.85 -5.76 25.92
CA THR A 22 -6.63 -5.42 26.65
C THR A 22 -5.56 -4.92 25.68
N LYS A 23 -4.87 -3.84 26.08
CA LYS A 23 -3.77 -3.29 25.30
C LYS A 23 -2.52 -4.14 25.49
N VAL A 24 -1.82 -4.42 24.39
CA VAL A 24 -0.50 -5.01 24.44
C VAL A 24 0.45 -4.11 25.23
N PRO A 25 1.22 -4.62 26.21
CA PRO A 25 2.21 -3.84 26.94
C PRO A 25 3.25 -3.22 26.00
N ARG A 26 3.71 -1.99 26.32
CA ARG A 26 4.68 -1.28 25.47
C ARG A 26 5.97 -2.06 25.21
N VAL A 27 6.48 -2.73 26.22
CA VAL A 27 7.73 -3.50 26.15
C VAL A 27 7.54 -4.67 25.19
N GLU A 28 6.46 -5.41 25.33
CA GLU A 28 6.13 -6.56 24.47
C GLU A 28 5.94 -6.15 23.00
N LEU A 29 5.20 -5.06 22.75
CA LEU A 29 5.03 -4.56 21.38
C LEU A 29 6.37 -4.09 20.80
N TYR A 30 7.22 -3.44 21.59
CA TYR A 30 8.54 -3.00 21.17
C TYR A 30 9.44 -4.18 20.80
N GLU A 31 9.49 -5.23 21.61
CA GLU A 31 10.26 -6.45 21.34
C GLU A 31 9.77 -7.15 20.06
N LYS A 32 8.45 -7.28 19.89
CA LYS A 32 7.85 -7.82 18.67
C LYS A 32 8.25 -7.00 17.44
N ARG A 33 8.24 -5.66 17.54
CA ARG A 33 8.63 -4.80 16.41
C ARG A 33 10.12 -4.88 16.10
N ILE A 34 10.98 -5.02 17.10
CA ILE A 34 12.41 -5.28 16.89
C ILE A 34 12.63 -6.61 16.15
N ALA A 35 11.93 -7.66 16.56
CA ALA A 35 12.04 -8.96 15.90
C ALA A 35 11.60 -8.89 14.44
N SER A 36 10.44 -8.28 14.16
CA SER A 36 9.87 -8.11 12.81
C SER A 36 10.64 -7.11 11.94
N SER A 37 11.50 -6.26 12.51
CA SER A 37 12.32 -5.31 11.75
C SER A 37 13.53 -5.95 11.08
N LYS A 38 13.91 -7.18 11.49
CA LYS A 38 15.10 -7.87 10.96
C LYS A 38 14.74 -8.65 9.69
N PRO A 39 15.53 -8.54 8.61
CA PRO A 39 15.37 -9.41 7.47
C PRO A 39 15.69 -10.85 7.86
N SER A 40 14.81 -11.79 7.56
CA SER A 40 15.01 -13.21 7.78
C SER A 40 14.97 -13.96 6.45
N LEU A 41 15.53 -15.19 6.43
CA LEU A 41 15.43 -16.03 5.25
C LEU A 41 13.96 -16.27 4.86
N GLY A 42 13.09 -16.56 5.87
CA GLY A 42 11.67 -16.75 5.64
C GLY A 42 10.99 -15.50 5.03
N PHE A 43 11.37 -14.30 5.47
CA PHE A 43 10.89 -13.05 4.89
C PHE A 43 11.20 -12.99 3.38
N PHE A 44 12.44 -13.26 2.96
CA PHE A 44 12.80 -13.19 1.54
C PHE A 44 12.17 -14.32 0.72
N VAL A 45 12.11 -15.55 1.25
CA VAL A 45 11.44 -16.66 0.54
C VAL A 45 9.98 -16.34 0.27
N LEU A 46 9.23 -15.91 1.27
CA LEU A 46 7.82 -15.54 1.12
C LEU A 46 7.65 -14.33 0.18
N LEU A 47 8.50 -13.33 0.30
CA LEU A 47 8.44 -12.12 -0.52
C LEU A 47 8.73 -12.41 -2.00
N ILE A 48 9.78 -13.19 -2.29
CA ILE A 48 10.12 -13.58 -3.66
C ILE A 48 9.02 -14.48 -4.25
N SER A 49 8.52 -15.45 -3.48
CA SER A 49 7.38 -16.29 -3.92
C SER A 49 6.15 -15.45 -4.23
N SER A 50 5.82 -14.49 -3.37
CA SER A 50 4.73 -13.54 -3.61
C SER A 50 4.97 -12.70 -4.87
N ALA A 51 6.19 -12.20 -5.08
CA ALA A 51 6.54 -11.42 -6.28
C ALA A 51 6.41 -12.26 -7.56
N VAL A 52 6.82 -13.55 -7.54
CA VAL A 52 6.62 -14.48 -8.66
C VAL A 52 5.14 -14.66 -8.97
N ILE A 53 4.32 -15.00 -7.96
CA ILE A 53 2.88 -15.21 -8.12
C ILE A 53 2.21 -13.92 -8.61
N ALA A 54 2.53 -12.76 -8.03
CA ALA A 54 1.96 -11.48 -8.43
C ALA A 54 2.32 -11.12 -9.87
N THR A 55 3.58 -11.30 -10.26
CA THR A 55 4.04 -11.01 -11.62
C THR A 55 3.35 -11.89 -12.64
N LEU A 56 3.27 -13.21 -12.39
CA LEU A 56 2.55 -14.12 -13.27
C LEU A 56 1.04 -13.82 -13.31
N GLY A 57 0.44 -13.41 -12.17
CA GLY A 57 -0.94 -12.97 -12.11
C GLY A 57 -1.22 -11.71 -12.92
N LEU A 58 -0.30 -10.74 -12.89
CA LEU A 58 -0.37 -9.51 -13.70
C LEU A 58 -0.26 -9.81 -15.19
N ILE A 59 0.67 -10.69 -15.58
CA ILE A 59 0.88 -11.09 -16.97
C ILE A 59 -0.31 -11.89 -17.51
N SER A 60 -0.88 -12.79 -16.69
CA SER A 60 -2.06 -13.58 -17.06
C SER A 60 -3.38 -12.81 -16.94
N ASN A 61 -3.34 -11.53 -16.57
CA ASN A 61 -4.51 -10.67 -16.34
C ASN A 61 -5.51 -11.26 -15.33
N SER A 62 -5.01 -11.90 -14.28
CA SER A 62 -5.82 -12.57 -13.27
C SER A 62 -5.79 -11.84 -11.93
N THR A 63 -6.82 -11.05 -11.65
CA THR A 63 -7.00 -10.34 -10.37
C THR A 63 -6.96 -11.29 -9.18
N ALA A 64 -7.57 -12.48 -9.31
CA ALA A 64 -7.62 -13.46 -8.23
C ALA A 64 -6.23 -13.98 -7.83
N VAL A 65 -5.35 -14.24 -8.81
CA VAL A 65 -3.96 -14.68 -8.57
C VAL A 65 -3.16 -13.55 -7.93
N VAL A 66 -3.34 -12.31 -8.38
CA VAL A 66 -2.68 -11.14 -7.81
C VAL A 66 -3.09 -10.95 -6.34
N ILE A 67 -4.39 -11.09 -6.02
CA ILE A 67 -4.88 -11.04 -4.63
C ILE A 67 -4.27 -12.17 -3.79
N GLY A 68 -4.20 -13.39 -4.31
CA GLY A 68 -3.56 -14.51 -3.63
C GLY A 68 -2.08 -14.25 -3.29
N ALA A 69 -1.34 -13.65 -4.21
CA ALA A 69 0.06 -13.25 -3.98
C ALA A 69 0.22 -12.27 -2.82
N MET A 70 -0.68 -11.29 -2.71
CA MET A 70 -0.64 -10.27 -1.67
C MET A 70 -0.78 -10.84 -0.26
N ILE A 71 -1.52 -11.94 -0.10
CA ILE A 71 -1.71 -12.61 1.20
C ILE A 71 -0.40 -13.22 1.71
N VAL A 72 0.46 -13.66 0.81
CA VAL A 72 1.74 -14.30 1.14
C VAL A 72 2.83 -13.28 1.48
N ALA A 73 2.71 -12.04 1.01
CA ALA A 73 3.76 -11.02 1.12
C ALA A 73 3.96 -10.50 2.55
N PRO A 74 5.15 -10.62 3.15
CA PRO A 74 5.40 -10.22 4.53
C PRO A 74 5.85 -8.75 4.68
N LEU A 75 5.51 -7.85 3.73
CA LEU A 75 5.96 -6.44 3.74
C LEU A 75 5.35 -5.59 4.86
N MET A 76 4.19 -5.99 5.40
CA MET A 76 3.52 -5.23 6.45
C MET A 76 4.39 -5.05 7.70
N ASP A 77 5.02 -6.11 8.16
CA ASP A 77 5.75 -6.12 9.44
C ASP A 77 6.91 -5.11 9.51
N PRO A 78 7.84 -5.04 8.54
CA PRO A 78 8.89 -4.03 8.57
C PRO A 78 8.35 -2.60 8.40
N ILE A 79 7.27 -2.39 7.66
CA ILE A 79 6.67 -1.06 7.48
C ILE A 79 6.02 -0.58 8.78
N LEU A 80 5.25 -1.44 9.46
CA LEU A 80 4.68 -1.10 10.76
C LEU A 80 5.75 -0.95 11.86
N SER A 81 6.87 -1.69 11.75
CA SER A 81 8.03 -1.51 12.62
C SER A 81 8.72 -0.17 12.37
N LEU A 82 8.78 0.30 11.11
CA LEU A 82 9.24 1.64 10.75
C LEU A 82 8.35 2.72 11.39
N ALA A 83 7.04 2.63 11.22
CA ALA A 83 6.07 3.57 11.79
C ALA A 83 6.12 3.59 13.32
N PHE A 84 6.26 2.43 13.96
CA PHE A 84 6.42 2.32 15.40
C PHE A 84 7.74 2.96 15.88
N GLY A 85 8.85 2.70 15.18
CA GLY A 85 10.15 3.34 15.43
C GLY A 85 10.08 4.86 15.36
N LEU A 86 9.33 5.40 14.39
CA LEU A 86 9.05 6.84 14.28
C LEU A 86 8.27 7.35 15.50
N ALA A 87 7.24 6.60 15.96
CA ALA A 87 6.43 6.98 17.10
C ALA A 87 7.22 7.03 18.42
N VAL A 88 8.13 6.06 18.63
CA VAL A 88 8.97 6.00 19.83
C VAL A 88 10.29 6.76 19.66
N SER A 89 10.57 7.30 18.46
CA SER A 89 11.81 8.01 18.10
C SER A 89 13.08 7.16 18.30
N ASP A 90 12.99 5.87 17.97
CA ASP A 90 14.13 4.95 18.00
C ASP A 90 14.82 4.87 16.63
N GLY A 91 15.93 5.59 16.48
CA GLY A 91 16.71 5.64 15.24
C GLY A 91 17.27 4.29 14.79
N LYS A 92 17.57 3.35 15.73
CA LYS A 92 18.06 2.00 15.39
C LYS A 92 16.94 1.16 14.75
N LEU A 93 15.73 1.23 15.32
CA LEU A 93 14.56 0.54 14.79
C LEU A 93 14.16 1.11 13.42
N ILE A 94 14.13 2.44 13.28
CA ILE A 94 13.85 3.14 12.01
C ILE A 94 14.82 2.68 10.92
N ARG A 95 16.13 2.79 11.17
CA ARG A 95 17.15 2.41 10.19
C ARG A 95 17.05 0.94 9.79
N ARG A 96 16.86 0.04 10.75
CA ARG A 96 16.74 -1.40 10.50
C ARG A 96 15.52 -1.74 9.65
N SER A 97 14.37 -1.18 10.01
CA SER A 97 13.13 -1.37 9.24
C SER A 97 13.22 -0.77 7.84
N ALA A 98 13.79 0.43 7.69
CA ALA A 98 14.00 1.06 6.39
C ALA A 98 14.90 0.21 5.48
N VAL A 99 16.00 -0.32 6.02
CA VAL A 99 16.89 -1.22 5.27
C VAL A 99 16.17 -2.48 4.84
N THR A 100 15.37 -3.10 5.72
CA THR A 100 14.59 -4.31 5.39
C THR A 100 13.56 -4.02 4.30
N VAL A 101 12.84 -2.88 4.38
CA VAL A 101 11.89 -2.44 3.34
C VAL A 101 12.61 -2.21 2.01
N THR A 102 13.76 -1.52 2.01
CA THR A 102 14.54 -1.25 0.79
C THR A 102 15.01 -2.54 0.12
N PHE A 103 15.57 -3.48 0.88
CA PHE A 103 15.94 -4.78 0.33
C PHE A 103 14.72 -5.56 -0.19
N GLY A 104 13.59 -5.47 0.51
CA GLY A 104 12.32 -6.04 0.04
C GLY A 104 11.87 -5.45 -1.30
N VAL A 105 11.92 -4.14 -1.44
CA VAL A 105 11.59 -3.43 -2.70
C VAL A 105 12.50 -3.90 -3.84
N VAL A 106 13.80 -3.92 -3.62
CA VAL A 106 14.77 -4.38 -4.62
C VAL A 106 14.53 -5.84 -5.00
N ALA A 107 14.22 -6.71 -4.04
CA ALA A 107 13.92 -8.11 -4.30
C ALA A 107 12.65 -8.28 -5.15
N VAL A 108 11.55 -7.56 -4.84
CA VAL A 108 10.30 -7.64 -5.60
C VAL A 108 10.47 -7.10 -7.02
N VAL A 109 11.03 -5.89 -7.15
CA VAL A 109 11.26 -5.26 -8.46
C VAL A 109 12.21 -6.11 -9.31
N GLY A 110 13.30 -6.60 -8.72
CA GLY A 110 14.28 -7.46 -9.41
C GLY A 110 13.66 -8.79 -9.86
N THR A 111 12.84 -9.44 -9.02
CA THR A 111 12.16 -10.68 -9.38
C THR A 111 11.16 -10.45 -10.52
N ALA A 112 10.37 -9.38 -10.47
CA ALA A 112 9.40 -9.04 -11.50
C ALA A 112 10.10 -8.68 -12.82
N ALA A 113 11.19 -7.91 -12.78
CA ALA A 113 11.99 -7.58 -13.94
C ALA A 113 12.62 -8.83 -14.58
N LEU A 114 13.19 -9.73 -13.77
CA LEU A 114 13.80 -10.97 -14.26
C LEU A 114 12.76 -11.86 -14.95
N LEU A 115 11.58 -12.05 -14.34
CA LEU A 115 10.50 -12.83 -14.94
C LEU A 115 9.97 -12.20 -16.23
N SER A 116 9.83 -10.88 -16.26
CA SER A 116 9.40 -10.14 -17.45
C SER A 116 10.38 -10.34 -18.62
N LEU A 117 11.68 -10.29 -18.34
CA LEU A 117 12.74 -10.56 -19.35
C LEU A 117 12.70 -12.00 -19.86
N ILE A 118 12.57 -12.98 -18.96
CA ILE A 118 12.54 -14.41 -19.33
C ILE A 118 11.32 -14.72 -20.19
N LEU A 119 10.16 -14.12 -19.89
CA LEU A 119 8.91 -14.38 -20.59
C LEU A 119 8.73 -13.54 -21.86
N GLY A 120 9.61 -12.56 -22.11
CA GLY A 120 9.59 -11.72 -23.32
C GLY A 120 8.29 -10.94 -23.49
N ILE A 121 7.83 -10.24 -22.44
CA ILE A 121 6.53 -9.56 -22.43
C ILE A 121 6.54 -8.40 -23.41
N SER A 122 5.64 -8.43 -24.38
CA SER A 122 5.44 -7.37 -25.38
C SER A 122 4.09 -6.64 -25.22
N ASN A 123 3.12 -7.25 -24.53
CA ASN A 123 1.78 -6.69 -24.38
C ASN A 123 1.46 -6.39 -22.91
N VAL A 124 0.94 -5.18 -22.65
CA VAL A 124 0.53 -4.75 -21.31
C VAL A 124 -0.96 -4.96 -21.12
N GLN A 125 -1.31 -5.76 -20.13
CA GLN A 125 -2.70 -6.12 -19.79
C GLN A 125 -3.36 -5.07 -18.88
N SER A 126 -4.71 -5.13 -18.77
CA SER A 126 -5.49 -4.19 -17.96
C SER A 126 -5.10 -4.17 -16.47
N GLU A 127 -4.73 -5.33 -15.91
CA GLU A 127 -4.26 -5.45 -14.52
C GLU A 127 -2.95 -4.67 -14.27
N ILE A 128 -2.07 -4.58 -15.26
CA ILE A 128 -0.85 -3.78 -15.18
C ILE A 128 -1.20 -2.29 -15.28
N ILE A 129 -2.02 -1.94 -16.29
CA ILE A 129 -2.40 -0.54 -16.56
C ILE A 129 -3.12 0.10 -15.37
N GLY A 130 -4.04 -0.64 -14.71
CA GLY A 130 -4.76 -0.16 -13.54
C GLY A 130 -3.87 0.24 -12.34
N ARG A 131 -2.58 -0.12 -12.39
CA ARG A 131 -1.60 0.18 -11.31
C ARG A 131 -0.47 1.12 -11.76
N THR A 132 -0.62 1.75 -12.91
CA THR A 132 0.37 2.71 -13.44
C THR A 132 0.08 4.15 -13.05
N SER A 133 -1.15 4.44 -12.63
CA SER A 133 -1.58 5.80 -12.30
C SER A 133 -1.92 5.89 -10.82
N PRO A 134 -1.09 6.59 -10.01
CA PRO A 134 -1.40 6.84 -8.62
C PRO A 134 -2.71 7.61 -8.48
N ASN A 135 -3.59 7.19 -7.55
CA ASN A 135 -4.82 7.91 -7.27
C ASN A 135 -5.08 8.02 -5.75
N LEU A 136 -5.89 9.02 -5.34
CA LEU A 136 -6.21 9.28 -3.94
C LEU A 136 -7.12 8.20 -3.33
N ILE A 137 -7.84 7.44 -4.14
CA ILE A 137 -8.70 6.35 -3.67
C ILE A 137 -7.81 5.21 -3.15
N ASP A 138 -6.76 4.85 -3.91
CA ASP A 138 -5.80 3.83 -3.51
C ASP A 138 -5.06 4.23 -2.23
N LEU A 139 -4.66 5.51 -2.12
CA LEU A 139 -4.10 6.06 -0.89
C LEU A 139 -5.10 5.97 0.28
N GLY A 140 -6.37 6.28 0.05
CA GLY A 140 -7.43 6.15 1.06
C GLY A 140 -7.59 4.72 1.57
N ILE A 141 -7.57 3.74 0.66
CA ILE A 141 -7.61 2.31 0.98
C ILE A 141 -6.38 1.92 1.81
N ALA A 142 -5.18 2.35 1.40
CA ALA A 142 -3.93 2.06 2.10
C ALA A 142 -3.92 2.65 3.52
N VAL A 143 -4.42 3.89 3.70
CA VAL A 143 -4.56 4.55 5.00
C VAL A 143 -5.55 3.80 5.89
N ALA A 144 -6.72 3.43 5.39
CA ALA A 144 -7.72 2.66 6.15
C ALA A 144 -7.17 1.29 6.59
N ALA A 145 -6.47 0.59 5.69
CA ALA A 145 -5.79 -0.67 6.00
C ALA A 145 -4.71 -0.49 7.08
N ALA A 146 -3.93 0.59 7.00
CA ALA A 146 -2.90 0.92 7.97
C ALA A 146 -3.47 1.22 9.36
N VAL A 147 -4.59 1.94 9.43
CA VAL A 147 -5.31 2.19 10.69
C VAL A 147 -5.76 0.87 11.31
N ALA A 148 -6.41 0.00 10.53
CA ALA A 148 -6.87 -1.31 11.00
C ALA A 148 -5.68 -2.18 11.46
N GLY A 149 -4.60 -2.24 10.66
CA GLY A 149 -3.40 -3.04 10.95
C GLY A 149 -2.66 -2.59 12.19
N SER A 150 -2.37 -1.31 12.29
CA SER A 150 -1.67 -0.76 13.44
C SER A 150 -2.52 -0.80 14.72
N PHE A 151 -3.84 -0.60 14.61
CA PHE A 151 -4.75 -0.75 15.74
C PHE A 151 -4.79 -2.20 16.25
N SER A 152 -4.96 -3.18 15.35
CA SER A 152 -5.04 -4.60 15.74
C SER A 152 -3.78 -5.08 16.46
N MET A 153 -2.60 -4.58 16.07
CA MET A 153 -1.34 -4.89 16.75
C MET A 153 -1.25 -4.35 18.19
N THR A 154 -2.04 -3.34 18.52
CA THR A 154 -2.10 -2.78 19.89
C THR A 154 -3.05 -3.54 20.81
N ARG A 155 -3.72 -4.59 20.33
CA ARG A 155 -4.73 -5.37 21.04
C ARG A 155 -4.35 -6.85 21.10
N GLU A 156 -4.44 -7.46 22.28
CA GLU A 156 -4.01 -8.86 22.49
C GLU A 156 -4.89 -9.87 21.75
N ARG A 157 -6.19 -9.59 21.62
CA ARG A 157 -7.16 -10.52 21.02
C ARG A 157 -7.38 -10.35 19.53
N LEU A 158 -6.88 -9.25 18.94
CA LEU A 158 -7.04 -9.01 17.51
C LEU A 158 -5.92 -9.67 16.72
N SER A 159 -6.31 -10.46 15.73
CA SER A 159 -5.33 -11.07 14.82
C SER A 159 -4.74 -10.01 13.89
N SER A 160 -3.42 -9.85 13.91
CA SER A 160 -2.70 -8.97 13.00
C SER A 160 -2.69 -9.48 11.55
N SER A 161 -3.01 -10.76 11.33
CA SER A 161 -2.93 -11.39 10.00
C SER A 161 -3.89 -10.78 8.99
N ILE A 162 -5.16 -10.50 9.40
CA ILE A 162 -6.17 -9.95 8.47
C ILE A 162 -5.80 -8.54 8.01
N ALA A 163 -5.30 -7.73 8.94
CA ALA A 163 -4.85 -6.38 8.63
C ALA A 163 -3.60 -6.36 7.73
N GLY A 164 -2.75 -7.39 7.85
CA GLY A 164 -1.58 -7.57 7.00
C GLY A 164 -1.91 -7.74 5.52
N VAL A 165 -2.96 -8.50 5.26
CA VAL A 165 -3.45 -8.72 3.89
C VAL A 165 -3.87 -7.38 3.25
N ALA A 166 -4.64 -6.56 3.98
CA ALA A 166 -5.12 -5.29 3.45
C ALA A 166 -3.99 -4.30 3.10
N ILE A 167 -2.91 -4.26 3.90
CA ILE A 167 -1.72 -3.44 3.62
C ILE A 167 -0.94 -3.99 2.41
N ALA A 168 -0.78 -5.31 2.30
CA ALA A 168 -0.06 -5.92 1.21
C ALA A 168 -0.73 -5.69 -0.16
N VAL A 169 -2.06 -5.56 -0.19
CA VAL A 169 -2.86 -5.21 -1.39
C VAL A 169 -2.38 -3.91 -2.03
N ALA A 170 -1.97 -2.94 -1.22
CA ALA A 170 -1.58 -1.62 -1.71
C ALA A 170 -0.09 -1.52 -2.15
N LEU A 171 0.75 -2.52 -1.87
CA LEU A 171 2.20 -2.39 -1.98
C LEU A 171 2.86 -3.32 -3.01
N VAL A 172 2.54 -4.62 -3.00
CA VAL A 172 3.25 -5.61 -3.82
C VAL A 172 2.98 -5.47 -5.31
N PRO A 173 1.72 -5.35 -5.77
CA PRO A 173 1.44 -5.25 -7.20
C PRO A 173 2.04 -4.02 -7.88
N PRO A 174 2.00 -2.81 -7.30
CA PRO A 174 2.70 -1.66 -7.88
C PRO A 174 4.21 -1.88 -8.05
N LEU A 175 4.86 -2.56 -7.09
CA LEU A 175 6.29 -2.89 -7.22
C LEU A 175 6.55 -3.90 -8.35
N CYS A 176 5.70 -4.92 -8.50
CA CYS A 176 5.82 -5.87 -9.61
C CYS A 176 5.58 -5.18 -10.96
N VAL A 177 4.59 -4.29 -11.05
CA VAL A 177 4.35 -3.49 -12.26
C VAL A 177 5.53 -2.57 -12.57
N SER A 178 6.15 -1.96 -11.56
CA SER A 178 7.38 -1.17 -11.74
C SER A 178 8.51 -2.04 -12.30
N GLY A 179 8.72 -3.26 -11.77
CA GLY A 179 9.72 -4.19 -12.27
C GLY A 179 9.47 -4.63 -13.72
N ILE A 180 8.22 -4.93 -14.08
CA ILE A 180 7.83 -5.22 -15.46
C ILE A 180 8.12 -4.00 -16.35
N GLY A 181 7.70 -2.80 -15.92
CA GLY A 181 7.88 -1.57 -16.67
C GLY A 181 9.34 -1.24 -16.99
N LEU A 182 10.28 -1.58 -16.09
CA LEU A 182 11.73 -1.38 -16.33
C LEU A 182 12.29 -2.24 -17.48
N THR A 183 11.62 -3.32 -17.84
CA THR A 183 12.08 -4.28 -18.84
C THR A 183 11.34 -4.17 -20.19
N LEU A 184 10.28 -3.37 -20.22
CA LEU A 184 9.52 -3.11 -21.44
C LEU A 184 10.33 -2.24 -22.39
N GLY A 185 10.43 -2.64 -23.66
CA GLY A 185 11.08 -1.83 -24.71
C GLY A 185 10.24 -0.62 -25.13
N SER A 186 10.84 0.27 -25.93
CA SER A 186 10.15 1.44 -26.50
C SER A 186 8.97 1.10 -27.43
N ASP A 187 8.92 -0.12 -27.93
CA ASP A 187 7.95 -0.57 -28.93
C ASP A 187 6.71 -1.26 -28.31
N VAL A 188 6.60 -1.21 -26.97
CA VAL A 188 5.50 -1.83 -26.27
C VAL A 188 4.21 -1.05 -26.47
N THR A 189 3.18 -1.76 -26.91
CA THR A 189 1.84 -1.25 -27.09
C THR A 189 0.95 -1.60 -25.90
N ALA A 190 0.39 -0.58 -25.26
CA ALA A 190 -0.69 -0.77 -24.28
C ALA A 190 -2.03 -0.81 -25.01
N VAL A 191 -2.83 -1.85 -24.75
CA VAL A 191 -4.17 -1.98 -25.32
C VAL A 191 -5.18 -1.33 -24.37
N PHE A 192 -5.67 -0.14 -24.73
CA PHE A 192 -6.76 0.55 -24.04
C PHE A 192 -8.07 0.37 -24.84
N GLY A 193 -8.93 -0.55 -24.41
CA GLY A 193 -10.21 -0.77 -25.08
C GLY A 193 -10.05 -1.11 -26.57
N ARG A 194 -10.30 -0.15 -27.46
CA ARG A 194 -10.12 -0.28 -28.93
C ARG A 194 -8.91 0.49 -29.47
N GLY A 195 -8.08 1.09 -28.61
CA GLY A 195 -6.90 1.88 -29.00
C GLY A 195 -5.60 1.29 -28.47
N THR A 196 -4.50 1.45 -29.21
CA THR A 196 -3.14 1.11 -28.82
C THR A 196 -2.32 2.38 -28.68
N ILE A 197 -1.59 2.52 -27.57
CA ILE A 197 -0.66 3.64 -27.33
C ILE A 197 0.75 3.05 -27.22
N ALA A 198 1.69 3.57 -28.01
CA ALA A 198 3.09 3.15 -27.98
C ALA A 198 3.95 4.12 -27.12
N GLY A 199 5.06 3.63 -26.57
CA GLY A 199 6.05 4.46 -25.87
C GLY A 199 5.82 4.68 -24.36
N LEU A 200 5.05 3.82 -23.69
CA LEU A 200 4.65 3.96 -22.28
C LEU A 200 5.59 3.31 -21.25
N SER A 201 6.71 2.68 -21.67
CA SER A 201 7.53 1.84 -20.77
C SER A 201 8.03 2.59 -19.51
N ASN A 202 8.62 3.77 -19.67
CA ASN A 202 9.11 4.56 -18.54
C ASN A 202 7.95 5.06 -17.67
N GLN A 203 6.83 5.46 -18.24
CA GLN A 203 5.66 5.92 -17.51
C GLN A 203 5.02 4.81 -16.66
N ILE A 204 5.06 3.55 -17.12
CA ILE A 204 4.58 2.38 -16.37
C ILE A 204 5.46 2.16 -15.14
N ALA A 205 6.78 2.15 -15.30
CA ALA A 205 7.72 1.94 -14.21
C ALA A 205 7.65 3.08 -13.17
N GLU A 206 7.71 4.32 -13.61
CA GLU A 206 7.71 5.50 -12.74
C GLU A 206 6.36 5.69 -12.03
N GLY A 207 5.24 5.59 -12.76
CA GLY A 207 3.91 5.77 -12.20
C GLY A 207 3.56 4.72 -11.15
N SER A 208 3.89 3.45 -11.40
CA SER A 208 3.65 2.38 -10.44
C SER A 208 4.59 2.46 -9.22
N PHE A 209 5.84 2.90 -9.40
CA PHE A 209 6.74 3.14 -8.28
C PHE A 209 6.27 4.34 -7.42
N LEU A 210 5.76 5.40 -8.06
CA LEU A 210 5.18 6.54 -7.35
C LEU A 210 3.93 6.12 -6.56
N LEU A 211 3.07 5.26 -7.12
CA LEU A 211 1.93 4.68 -6.41
C LEU A 211 2.37 3.90 -5.17
N PHE A 212 3.42 3.07 -5.31
CA PHE A 212 4.00 2.38 -4.15
C PHE A 212 4.50 3.36 -3.08
N LEU A 213 5.25 4.41 -3.45
CA LEU A 213 5.77 5.41 -2.50
C LEU A 213 4.65 6.17 -1.80
N ALA A 214 3.59 6.53 -2.53
CA ALA A 214 2.42 7.20 -1.96
C ALA A 214 1.75 6.31 -0.90
N ASN A 215 1.51 5.05 -1.24
CA ASN A 215 0.89 4.09 -0.32
C ASN A 215 1.79 3.80 0.89
N LEU A 216 3.09 3.58 0.68
CA LEU A 216 4.07 3.37 1.75
C LEU A 216 4.08 4.54 2.74
N THR A 217 4.13 5.77 2.21
CA THR A 217 4.15 6.99 3.03
C THR A 217 2.83 7.18 3.77
N GLY A 218 1.69 6.98 3.09
CA GLY A 218 0.37 7.03 3.70
C GLY A 218 0.19 6.01 4.82
N ILE A 219 0.62 4.76 4.60
CA ILE A 219 0.61 3.70 5.61
C ILE A 219 1.50 4.07 6.80
N ALA A 220 2.71 4.57 6.56
CA ALA A 220 3.63 4.94 7.62
C ALA A 220 3.08 6.09 8.48
N VAL A 221 2.50 7.13 7.86
CA VAL A 221 1.90 8.27 8.56
C VAL A 221 0.66 7.83 9.34
N ALA A 222 -0.26 7.09 8.73
CA ALA A 222 -1.48 6.63 9.39
C ALA A 222 -1.16 5.74 10.60
N SER A 223 -0.23 4.80 10.45
CA SER A 223 0.22 3.92 11.53
C SER A 223 0.92 4.69 12.65
N LEU A 224 1.78 5.66 12.31
CA LEU A 224 2.41 6.57 13.26
C LEU A 224 1.36 7.30 14.11
N VAL A 225 0.33 7.86 13.46
CA VAL A 225 -0.76 8.55 14.16
C VAL A 225 -1.50 7.59 15.10
N VAL A 226 -1.83 6.37 14.64
CA VAL A 226 -2.48 5.36 15.50
C VAL A 226 -1.64 5.02 16.72
N PHE A 227 -0.33 4.78 16.57
CA PHE A 227 0.55 4.49 17.70
C PHE A 227 0.66 5.67 18.67
N LEU A 228 0.63 6.91 18.19
CA LEU A 228 0.61 8.10 19.04
C LEU A 228 -0.72 8.25 19.79
N VAL A 229 -1.86 8.09 19.13
CA VAL A 229 -3.20 8.13 19.73
C VAL A 229 -3.33 7.03 20.80
N GLN A 230 -2.78 5.86 20.52
CA GLN A 230 -2.73 4.74 21.48
C GLN A 230 -1.71 4.93 22.61
N ARG A 231 -0.97 6.05 22.61
CA ARG A 231 0.02 6.44 23.62
C ARG A 231 1.25 5.52 23.70
N TYR A 232 1.65 4.88 22.60
CA TYR A 232 2.91 4.13 22.54
C TYR A 232 4.11 5.04 22.36
N GLY A 233 3.94 6.21 21.75
CA GLY A 233 4.94 7.25 21.56
C GLY A 233 4.62 8.54 22.32
N SER A 234 5.51 9.52 22.21
CA SER A 234 5.35 10.88 22.77
C SER A 234 5.43 11.90 21.63
N VAL A 235 4.36 12.67 21.45
CA VAL A 235 4.26 13.68 20.38
C VAL A 235 5.42 14.66 20.43
N GLY A 236 5.86 15.09 21.63
CA GLY A 236 6.95 16.05 21.78
C GLY A 236 8.30 15.53 21.26
N ARG A 237 8.56 14.21 21.30
CA ARG A 237 9.78 13.60 20.76
C ARG A 237 9.71 13.30 19.27
N CYS A 238 8.54 12.91 18.79
CA CYS A 238 8.38 12.49 17.39
C CYS A 238 7.89 13.62 16.46
N TRP A 239 7.65 14.85 16.96
CA TRP A 239 7.14 15.96 16.19
C TRP A 239 7.92 16.22 14.89
N ARG A 240 9.25 16.21 14.98
CA ARG A 240 10.11 16.39 13.80
C ARG A 240 9.92 15.26 12.78
N ASN A 241 9.86 14.02 13.24
CA ASN A 241 9.62 12.86 12.36
C ASN A 241 8.24 12.97 11.71
N LEU A 242 7.21 13.33 12.48
CA LEU A 242 5.85 13.52 12.00
C LEU A 242 5.79 14.57 10.90
N LEU A 243 6.42 15.74 11.12
CA LEU A 243 6.47 16.82 10.12
C LEU A 243 7.18 16.40 8.84
N VAL A 244 8.31 15.69 8.94
CA VAL A 244 9.06 15.21 7.77
C VAL A 244 8.20 14.23 6.96
N TRP A 245 7.53 13.28 7.60
CA TRP A 245 6.70 12.31 6.90
C TRP A 245 5.40 12.90 6.35
N LEU A 246 4.78 13.86 7.07
CA LEU A 246 3.64 14.62 6.54
C LEU A 246 4.05 15.49 5.35
N GLY A 247 5.22 16.13 5.42
CA GLY A 247 5.77 16.91 4.31
C GLY A 247 6.06 16.04 3.08
N LEU A 248 6.63 14.84 3.29
CA LEU A 248 6.87 13.87 2.22
C LEU A 248 5.54 13.39 1.61
N LEU A 249 4.54 13.06 2.45
CA LEU A 249 3.21 12.69 1.98
C LEU A 249 2.57 13.83 1.18
N GLY A 250 2.64 15.06 1.67
CA GLY A 250 2.15 16.25 0.96
C GLY A 250 2.81 16.42 -0.40
N LEU A 251 4.14 16.27 -0.48
CA LEU A 251 4.89 16.36 -1.73
C LEU A 251 4.45 15.29 -2.74
N ILE A 252 4.20 14.05 -2.28
CA ILE A 252 3.74 12.95 -3.14
C ILE A 252 2.26 13.16 -3.53
N CYS A 253 1.44 13.78 -2.67
CA CYS A 253 0.03 14.05 -2.98
C CYS A 253 -0.17 15.11 -4.08
N ILE A 254 0.83 15.97 -4.35
CA ILE A 254 0.72 16.97 -5.43
C ILE A 254 0.50 16.30 -6.79
N PRO A 255 1.34 15.38 -7.27
CA PRO A 255 1.09 14.67 -8.53
C PRO A 255 -0.13 13.74 -8.48
N LEU A 256 -0.51 13.22 -7.30
CA LEU A 256 -1.73 12.44 -7.15
C LEU A 256 -3.00 13.28 -7.37
N GLY A 257 -3.01 14.51 -6.89
CA GLY A 257 -4.13 15.43 -7.06
C GLY A 257 -4.40 15.78 -8.52
N SER A 258 -3.34 16.02 -9.31
CA SER A 258 -3.46 16.26 -10.75
C SER A 258 -3.99 15.03 -11.50
N SER A 259 -3.54 13.83 -11.14
CA SER A 259 -4.02 12.58 -11.72
C SER A 259 -5.51 12.33 -11.47
N LEU A 260 -6.04 12.71 -10.30
CA LEU A 260 -7.48 12.62 -10.00
C LEU A 260 -8.32 13.58 -10.83
N HIS A 261 -7.83 14.80 -11.02
CA HIS A 261 -8.51 15.79 -11.86
C HIS A 261 -8.62 15.28 -13.30
N ASP A 262 -7.55 14.73 -13.85
CA ASP A 262 -7.54 14.15 -15.20
C ASP A 262 -8.46 12.92 -15.32
N PHE A 263 -8.54 12.09 -14.28
CA PHE A 263 -9.43 10.93 -14.25
C PHE A 263 -10.91 11.35 -14.22
N SER A 264 -11.26 12.33 -13.40
CA SER A 264 -12.63 12.84 -13.30
C SER A 264 -13.08 13.52 -14.60
N VAL A 265 -12.20 14.27 -15.26
CA VAL A 265 -12.46 14.90 -16.55
C VAL A 265 -12.65 13.84 -17.65
N ARG A 266 -11.83 12.79 -17.67
CA ARG A 266 -12.00 11.69 -18.65
C ARG A 266 -13.29 10.93 -18.46
N GLN A 267 -13.68 10.58 -17.22
CA GLN A 267 -14.98 9.95 -16.96
C GLN A 267 -16.16 10.82 -17.37
N TYR A 268 -16.06 12.14 -17.11
CA TYR A 268 -17.10 13.08 -17.53
C TYR A 268 -17.22 13.14 -19.06
N LEU A 269 -16.11 13.23 -19.77
CA LEU A 269 -16.08 13.23 -21.24
C LEU A 269 -16.60 11.91 -21.82
N GLU A 270 -16.20 10.76 -21.28
CA GLU A 270 -16.69 9.45 -21.76
C GLU A 270 -18.21 9.29 -21.53
N ALA A 271 -18.74 9.78 -20.41
CA ALA A 271 -20.17 9.78 -20.14
C ALA A 271 -20.94 10.70 -21.12
N GLU A 272 -20.39 11.86 -21.46
CA GLU A 272 -20.98 12.81 -22.40
C GLU A 272 -20.93 12.27 -23.85
N PHE A 273 -19.78 11.75 -24.28
CA PHE A 273 -19.64 11.10 -25.60
C PHE A 273 -20.50 9.84 -25.74
N GLY A 274 -20.66 9.07 -24.67
CA GLY A 274 -21.56 7.90 -24.62
C GLY A 274 -23.03 8.30 -24.85
N LYS A 275 -23.48 9.44 -24.28
CA LYS A 275 -24.80 9.98 -24.48
C LYS A 275 -25.02 10.47 -25.93
N ILE A 276 -24.03 11.13 -26.52
CA ILE A 276 -24.09 11.63 -27.91
C ILE A 276 -24.18 10.44 -28.87
N LYS A 277 -23.38 9.39 -28.66
CA LYS A 277 -23.41 8.17 -29.49
C LYS A 277 -24.72 7.41 -29.38
N ALA A 278 -25.31 7.32 -28.19
CA ALA A 278 -26.64 6.72 -27.98
C ALA A 278 -27.76 7.53 -28.59
N GLY A 279 -27.62 8.87 -28.66
CA GLY A 279 -28.57 9.76 -29.33
C GLY A 279 -28.50 9.72 -30.85
N GLN A 280 -27.35 9.41 -31.44
CA GLN A 280 -27.20 9.24 -32.90
C GLN A 280 -27.70 7.90 -33.44
N ILE A 281 -27.75 6.86 -32.60
CA ILE A 281 -28.28 5.52 -32.97
C ILE A 281 -29.83 5.52 -32.95
N LYS A 282 -30.47 6.51 -32.33
CA LYS A 282 -31.95 6.64 -32.26
C LYS A 282 -32.55 7.55 -33.35
N ARG A 283 -31.76 8.06 -34.27
CA ARG A 283 -32.22 8.75 -35.51
C ARG A 283 -31.88 7.91 -36.74
#